data_f7c73a5ea976c7c69da6d61fdcb0417a
#
_entry.id   f7c73a5ea976c7c69da6d61fdcb0417a
#
_cell.length_a   1.000
_cell.length_b   1.000
_cell.length_c   1.000
_cell.angle_alpha   90.00
_cell.angle_beta   90.00
_cell.angle_gamma   90.00
#
_symmetry.space_group_name_H-M   'P 1'
#
loop_
_entity.id
_entity.type
_entity.pdbx_description
1 polymer ?
#
loop_
_entity_poly.entity_id
_entity_poly.type
_entity_poly.pdbx_seq_one_letter_code
_entity_poly.pdbx_strand_id
1 'polypeptide(L)'
;TPSFLRRIKDEEKKEMVEEYQRYLAEKGKRVQSFVKPKSEQGVPVLFGSDPEVNLVEYDSEGETKIVAGMIYNAPNSHRSWNETFRDVKRMRDEEKKKVVDAYLSGRTQRWQKVGRAFENAYARFEILVNIGAWRDIHRHRMLSQQRQNFSCFHGYDVPPEITESGIEGQFRSAIGRVEDIFSKIVKHDPDLAQYAVTLAHRLRFMQWENLRQSFWQIELRTIPEGHPDYRHLCQKKFLLLEKVYPLIAPYMRTN
;
A
#
# COMPACT_ATOMS: atom_id res chain seq x y z
N THR A 1 10.53 18.85 8.87
CA THR A 1 11.82 19.07 8.14
C THR A 1 12.74 17.91 8.48
N PRO A 2 13.34 17.19 7.51
CA PRO A 2 14.30 16.15 7.79
C PRO A 2 15.43 16.65 8.70
N SER A 3 15.85 15.82 9.65
CA SER A 3 16.82 16.24 10.67
C SER A 3 18.17 16.68 10.07
N PHE A 4 18.54 16.17 8.90
CA PHE A 4 19.76 16.57 8.22
C PHE A 4 19.69 18.00 7.67
N LEU A 5 18.51 18.50 7.26
CA LEU A 5 18.34 19.87 6.79
C LEU A 5 18.52 20.91 7.91
N ARG A 6 18.26 20.52 9.18
CA ARG A 6 18.51 21.39 10.34
C ARG A 6 19.99 21.66 10.60
N ARG A 7 20.89 20.84 10.04
CA ARG A 7 22.34 20.95 10.22
C ARG A 7 23.03 21.70 9.07
N ILE A 8 22.28 22.07 8.02
CA ILE A 8 22.82 22.80 6.90
C ILE A 8 22.86 24.29 7.26
N LYS A 9 24.02 24.77 7.70
CA LYS A 9 24.31 26.19 7.97
C LYS A 9 25.27 26.83 6.97
N ASP A 10 25.67 26.09 6.00
CA ASP A 10 26.78 26.36 5.12
C ASP A 10 26.21 26.49 3.69
N GLU A 11 26.58 27.55 2.97
CA GLU A 11 26.07 27.87 1.64
C GLU A 11 26.35 26.76 0.62
N GLU A 12 27.51 26.10 0.74
CA GLU A 12 27.90 24.99 -0.14
C GLU A 12 26.93 23.79 0.00
N LYS A 13 26.51 23.46 1.23
CA LYS A 13 25.51 22.41 1.46
C LYS A 13 24.11 22.82 0.98
N LYS A 14 23.79 24.10 1.05
CA LYS A 14 22.54 24.63 0.51
C LYS A 14 22.47 24.43 -1.00
N GLU A 15 23.54 24.76 -1.71
CA GLU A 15 23.66 24.54 -3.15
C GLU A 15 23.51 23.07 -3.54
N MET A 16 24.17 22.16 -2.81
CA MET A 16 23.99 20.70 -3.02
C MET A 16 22.54 20.24 -2.83
N VAL A 17 21.82 20.79 -1.85
CA VAL A 17 20.41 20.44 -1.62
C VAL A 17 19.52 20.96 -2.75
N GLU A 18 19.76 22.18 -3.20
CA GLU A 18 19.02 22.78 -4.31
C GLU A 18 19.27 22.01 -5.61
N GLU A 19 20.52 21.63 -5.87
CA GLU A 19 20.89 20.78 -7.01
C GLU A 19 20.19 19.42 -6.95
N TYR A 20 20.19 18.77 -5.79
CA TYR A 20 19.51 17.49 -5.62
C TYR A 20 17.99 17.60 -5.79
N GLN A 21 17.37 18.65 -5.28
CA GLN A 21 15.93 18.90 -5.49
C GLN A 21 15.62 19.12 -6.97
N ARG A 22 16.45 19.89 -7.68
CA ARG A 22 16.35 20.10 -9.13
C ARG A 22 16.49 18.77 -9.88
N TYR A 23 17.46 17.94 -9.52
CA TYR A 23 17.63 16.60 -10.09
C TYR A 23 16.37 15.75 -9.92
N LEU A 24 15.76 15.74 -8.72
CA LEU A 24 14.54 14.96 -8.45
C LEU A 24 13.36 15.46 -9.28
N ALA A 25 13.18 16.78 -9.39
CA ALA A 25 12.10 17.37 -10.18
C ALA A 25 12.26 17.07 -11.68
N GLU A 26 13.49 17.16 -12.20
CA GLU A 26 13.77 16.86 -13.61
C GLU A 26 13.70 15.38 -13.94
N LYS A 27 14.03 14.50 -12.99
CA LYS A 27 14.02 13.05 -13.20
C LYS A 27 12.68 12.55 -13.70
N GLY A 28 11.57 13.03 -13.12
CA GLY A 28 10.22 12.70 -13.58
C GLY A 28 9.94 13.22 -14.99
N LYS A 29 10.36 14.45 -15.28
CA LYS A 29 10.17 15.08 -16.59
C LYS A 29 10.90 14.33 -17.71
N ARG A 30 12.12 13.83 -17.43
CA ARG A 30 12.91 13.07 -18.41
C ARG A 30 12.25 11.78 -18.89
N VAL A 31 11.45 11.13 -18.05
CA VAL A 31 10.73 9.91 -18.42
C VAL A 31 9.33 10.19 -18.98
N GLN A 32 8.87 11.43 -18.95
CA GLN A 32 7.54 11.82 -19.43
C GLN A 32 7.33 11.45 -20.92
N SER A 33 8.36 11.57 -21.74
CA SER A 33 8.31 11.25 -23.17
C SER A 33 8.05 9.76 -23.47
N PHE A 34 8.28 8.88 -22.49
CA PHE A 34 8.01 7.44 -22.59
C PHE A 34 6.58 7.07 -22.16
N VAL A 35 5.84 8.01 -21.61
CA VAL A 35 4.45 7.77 -21.20
C VAL A 35 3.58 7.74 -22.45
N LYS A 36 3.00 6.58 -22.74
CA LYS A 36 1.99 6.46 -23.81
C LYS A 36 0.69 7.10 -23.33
N PRO A 37 0.03 7.94 -24.16
CA PRO A 37 -1.27 8.47 -23.79
C PRO A 37 -2.24 7.30 -23.52
N LYS A 38 -3.00 7.41 -22.45
CA LYS A 38 -4.13 6.51 -22.23
C LYS A 38 -5.12 6.76 -23.38
N SER A 39 -5.56 5.70 -24.07
CA SER A 39 -6.65 5.83 -25.06
C SER A 39 -7.81 6.58 -24.39
N GLU A 40 -8.40 7.53 -25.11
CA GLU A 40 -9.48 8.45 -24.66
C GLU A 40 -10.80 7.74 -24.32
N GLN A 41 -10.77 6.58 -23.73
CA GLN A 41 -11.96 6.06 -23.07
C GLN A 41 -12.15 6.93 -21.82
N GLY A 42 -13.23 7.71 -21.85
CA GLY A 42 -13.59 8.64 -20.79
C GLY A 42 -13.39 7.98 -19.43
N VAL A 43 -12.74 8.72 -18.51
CA VAL A 43 -12.54 8.24 -17.15
C VAL A 43 -13.91 7.84 -16.62
N PRO A 44 -14.16 6.56 -16.32
CA PRO A 44 -15.44 6.19 -15.71
C PRO A 44 -15.54 6.99 -14.42
N VAL A 45 -16.55 7.83 -14.29
CA VAL A 45 -16.93 8.39 -13.00
C VAL A 45 -17.44 7.20 -12.19
N LEU A 46 -16.53 6.56 -11.47
CA LEU A 46 -16.88 5.44 -10.59
C LEU A 46 -17.61 6.04 -9.40
N PHE A 47 -18.91 5.90 -9.40
CA PHE A 47 -19.77 6.22 -8.27
C PHE A 47 -19.59 5.13 -7.22
N GLY A 48 -19.06 5.48 -6.06
CA GLY A 48 -18.92 4.59 -4.92
C GLY A 48 -17.49 4.58 -4.34
N SER A 49 -17.40 4.44 -3.03
CA SER A 49 -16.15 4.41 -2.26
C SER A 49 -15.43 3.05 -2.31
N ASP A 50 -15.74 2.21 -3.32
CA ASP A 50 -15.14 0.88 -3.38
C ASP A 50 -13.71 0.94 -3.94
N PRO A 51 -12.67 0.67 -3.12
CA PRO A 51 -11.29 0.73 -3.57
C PRO A 51 -11.00 -0.39 -4.58
N GLU A 52 -10.24 -0.07 -5.64
CA GLU A 52 -9.66 -1.10 -6.51
C GLU A 52 -8.37 -1.61 -5.87
N VAL A 53 -8.25 -2.91 -5.71
CA VAL A 53 -7.05 -3.57 -5.17
C VAL A 53 -6.69 -4.75 -6.06
N ASN A 54 -5.53 -4.70 -6.67
CA ASN A 54 -5.01 -5.74 -7.54
C ASN A 54 -3.71 -6.31 -6.96
N LEU A 55 -3.64 -7.63 -6.78
CA LEU A 55 -2.39 -8.31 -6.47
C LEU A 55 -1.60 -8.48 -7.76
N VAL A 56 -0.50 -7.73 -7.90
CA VAL A 56 0.32 -7.67 -9.13
C VAL A 56 1.40 -8.73 -9.12
N GLU A 57 1.96 -8.99 -7.94
CA GLU A 57 3.07 -9.92 -7.78
C GLU A 57 3.07 -10.48 -6.35
N TYR A 58 3.47 -11.72 -6.21
CA TYR A 58 3.69 -12.37 -4.92
C TYR A 58 4.80 -13.41 -5.01
N ASP A 59 5.36 -13.79 -3.88
CA ASP A 59 6.36 -14.85 -3.81
C ASP A 59 5.67 -16.22 -3.81
N SER A 60 5.74 -16.95 -4.92
CA SER A 60 5.11 -18.27 -5.05
C SER A 60 5.71 -19.35 -4.11
N GLU A 61 6.92 -19.15 -3.60
CA GLU A 61 7.54 -19.99 -2.57
C GLU A 61 7.41 -19.41 -1.16
N GLY A 62 6.62 -18.33 -1.01
CA GLY A 62 6.55 -17.53 0.20
C GLY A 62 6.18 -18.33 1.45
N GLU A 63 5.20 -19.21 1.36
CA GLU A 63 4.80 -20.05 2.49
C GLU A 63 5.91 -21.02 2.91
N THR A 64 6.58 -21.63 1.94
CA THR A 64 7.74 -22.48 2.19
C THR A 64 8.88 -21.70 2.86
N LYS A 65 9.15 -20.47 2.40
CA LYS A 65 10.19 -19.59 3.00
C LYS A 65 9.82 -19.15 4.41
N ILE A 66 8.56 -18.85 4.66
CA ILE A 66 8.08 -18.49 6.01
C ILE A 66 8.25 -19.66 6.97
N VAL A 67 7.81 -20.87 6.58
CA VAL A 67 7.95 -22.07 7.42
C VAL A 67 9.43 -22.40 7.64
N ALA A 68 10.27 -22.28 6.61
CA ALA A 68 11.71 -22.44 6.75
C ALA A 68 12.30 -21.42 7.75
N GLY A 69 11.84 -20.15 7.70
CA GLY A 69 12.24 -19.12 8.65
C GLY A 69 11.83 -19.41 10.10
N MET A 70 10.67 -20.02 10.30
CA MET A 70 10.22 -20.47 11.62
C MET A 70 11.15 -21.53 12.19
N ILE A 71 11.50 -22.56 11.40
CA ILE A 71 12.38 -23.66 11.79
C ILE A 71 13.83 -23.15 11.94
N TYR A 72 14.31 -22.31 11.02
CA TYR A 72 15.65 -21.74 11.06
C TYR A 72 15.94 -20.98 12.35
N ASN A 73 14.93 -20.28 12.87
CA ASN A 73 15.06 -19.51 14.11
C ASN A 73 14.64 -20.28 15.39
N ALA A 74 14.35 -21.57 15.27
CA ALA A 74 13.99 -22.38 16.44
C ALA A 74 15.19 -22.58 17.38
N PRO A 75 14.97 -22.67 18.71
CA PRO A 75 16.04 -23.02 19.65
C PRO A 75 16.77 -24.31 19.21
N ASN A 76 18.09 -24.31 19.31
CA ASN A 76 18.97 -25.43 18.90
C ASN A 76 18.96 -25.74 17.39
N SER A 77 18.45 -24.87 16.55
CA SER A 77 18.63 -24.97 15.09
C SER A 77 20.05 -24.52 14.72
N HIS A 78 20.86 -25.41 14.18
CA HIS A 78 22.24 -25.14 13.75
C HIS A 78 22.45 -25.39 12.25
N ARG A 79 21.35 -25.52 11.51
CA ARG A 79 21.36 -25.79 10.08
C ARG A 79 21.42 -24.50 9.27
N SER A 80 22.06 -24.56 8.11
CA SER A 80 22.06 -23.46 7.16
C SER A 80 20.66 -23.20 6.60
N TRP A 81 20.45 -21.97 6.08
CA TRP A 81 19.21 -21.62 5.40
C TRP A 81 18.88 -22.59 4.26
N ASN A 82 19.87 -22.91 3.43
CA ASN A 82 19.65 -23.77 2.25
C ASN A 82 19.24 -25.19 2.62
N GLU A 83 19.78 -25.74 3.69
CA GLU A 83 19.39 -27.06 4.20
C GLU A 83 17.95 -27.03 4.73
N THR A 84 17.65 -26.04 5.58
CA THR A 84 16.32 -25.88 6.18
C THR A 84 15.27 -25.67 5.10
N PHE A 85 15.52 -24.77 4.14
CA PHE A 85 14.59 -24.49 3.04
C PHE A 85 14.35 -25.74 2.17
N ARG A 86 15.40 -26.50 1.84
CA ARG A 86 15.29 -27.74 1.05
C ARG A 86 14.44 -28.79 1.76
N ASP A 87 14.57 -28.92 3.07
CA ASP A 87 13.79 -29.87 3.84
C ASP A 87 12.32 -29.44 3.90
N VAL A 88 12.05 -28.17 4.18
CA VAL A 88 10.67 -27.63 4.21
C VAL A 88 10.01 -27.74 2.83
N LYS A 89 10.76 -27.55 1.74
CA LYS A 89 10.23 -27.71 0.38
C LYS A 89 9.74 -29.13 0.08
N ARG A 90 10.27 -30.14 0.78
CA ARG A 90 9.84 -31.54 0.68
C ARG A 90 8.66 -31.91 1.60
N MET A 91 8.34 -31.03 2.56
CA MET A 91 7.20 -31.24 3.46
C MET A 91 5.89 -31.14 2.69
N ARG A 92 4.93 -31.98 3.08
CA ARG A 92 3.54 -31.84 2.65
C ARG A 92 2.90 -30.63 3.34
N ASP A 93 1.81 -30.12 2.80
CA ASP A 93 1.16 -28.92 3.34
C ASP A 93 0.61 -29.13 4.75
N GLU A 94 0.16 -30.35 5.11
CA GLU A 94 -0.24 -30.69 6.47
C GLU A 94 0.94 -30.64 7.47
N GLU A 95 2.15 -30.95 7.03
CA GLU A 95 3.35 -30.89 7.86
C GLU A 95 3.78 -29.43 8.06
N LYS A 96 3.76 -28.64 6.99
CA LYS A 96 3.99 -27.19 7.07
C LYS A 96 2.96 -26.51 7.99
N LYS A 97 1.68 -26.90 7.86
CA LYS A 97 0.60 -26.37 8.71
C LYS A 97 0.87 -26.65 10.18
N LYS A 98 1.32 -27.85 10.56
CA LYS A 98 1.69 -28.17 11.94
C LYS A 98 2.79 -27.25 12.49
N VAL A 99 3.77 -26.88 11.65
CA VAL A 99 4.82 -25.93 12.05
C VAL A 99 4.22 -24.55 12.30
N VAL A 100 3.34 -24.07 11.40
CA VAL A 100 2.66 -22.77 11.55
C VAL A 100 1.78 -22.76 12.80
N ASP A 101 0.97 -23.81 13.02
CA ASP A 101 0.13 -23.97 14.20
C ASP A 101 0.97 -23.90 15.49
N ALA A 102 2.09 -24.63 15.53
CA ALA A 102 2.98 -24.63 16.69
C ALA A 102 3.64 -23.24 16.92
N TYR A 103 4.09 -22.60 15.83
CA TYR A 103 4.77 -21.30 15.92
C TYR A 103 3.83 -20.18 16.35
N LEU A 104 2.57 -20.19 15.91
CA LEU A 104 1.56 -19.19 16.25
C LEU A 104 0.67 -19.61 17.43
N SER A 105 0.91 -20.79 18.02
CA SER A 105 0.16 -21.23 19.21
C SER A 105 0.24 -20.18 20.32
N GLY A 106 -0.88 -19.88 20.95
CA GLY A 106 -0.95 -18.84 22.00
C GLY A 106 -0.99 -17.40 21.49
N ARG A 107 -0.92 -17.15 20.16
CA ARG A 107 -1.16 -15.83 19.60
C ARG A 107 -2.66 -15.52 19.65
N THR A 108 -3.10 -14.80 20.68
CA THR A 108 -4.51 -14.46 20.93
C THR A 108 -4.83 -13.00 20.59
N GLN A 109 -3.82 -12.14 20.44
CA GLN A 109 -3.97 -10.70 20.30
C GLN A 109 -3.13 -10.15 19.14
N ARG A 110 -3.62 -9.13 18.44
CA ARG A 110 -2.91 -8.46 17.32
C ARG A 110 -1.59 -7.79 17.70
N TRP A 111 -1.43 -7.35 18.96
CA TRP A 111 -0.16 -6.78 19.44
C TRP A 111 0.93 -7.84 19.61
N GLN A 112 0.57 -9.11 19.70
CA GLN A 112 1.51 -10.23 19.63
C GLN A 112 1.96 -10.41 18.17
N LYS A 113 3.15 -9.97 17.85
CA LYS A 113 3.64 -9.96 16.46
C LYS A 113 3.96 -11.38 15.97
N VAL A 114 3.72 -11.62 14.69
CA VAL A 114 3.98 -12.93 14.06
C VAL A 114 5.47 -13.29 13.92
N GLY A 115 6.39 -12.38 14.25
CA GLY A 115 7.82 -12.65 14.19
C GLY A 115 8.44 -12.43 12.81
N ARG A 116 9.78 -12.54 12.75
CA ARG A 116 10.56 -12.17 11.56
C ARG A 116 10.54 -13.22 10.46
N ALA A 117 10.14 -14.46 10.76
CA ALA A 117 9.96 -15.49 9.74
C ALA A 117 9.04 -15.03 8.59
N PHE A 118 8.04 -14.20 8.90
CA PHE A 118 7.09 -13.62 7.94
C PHE A 118 7.70 -12.54 7.03
N GLU A 119 8.90 -12.08 7.29
CA GLU A 119 9.63 -11.17 6.40
C GLU A 119 10.23 -11.88 5.17
N ASN A 120 10.25 -13.21 5.14
CA ASN A 120 10.82 -14.00 4.05
C ASN A 120 9.91 -14.12 2.81
N ALA A 121 8.69 -13.60 2.85
CA ALA A 121 7.78 -13.58 1.71
C ALA A 121 7.18 -12.19 1.52
N TYR A 122 6.75 -11.88 0.29
CA TYR A 122 6.24 -10.57 -0.07
C TYR A 122 5.02 -10.63 -0.98
N ALA A 123 4.29 -9.52 -1.00
CA ALA A 123 3.24 -9.24 -1.97
C ALA A 123 3.37 -7.81 -2.49
N ARG A 124 2.97 -7.59 -3.75
CA ARG A 124 2.90 -6.29 -4.39
C ARG A 124 1.48 -6.03 -4.86
N PHE A 125 0.93 -4.90 -4.46
CA PHE A 125 -0.40 -4.47 -4.83
C PHE A 125 -0.37 -3.20 -5.66
N GLU A 126 -1.23 -3.10 -6.68
CA GLU A 126 -1.66 -1.84 -7.24
C GLU A 126 -3.01 -1.46 -6.64
N ILE A 127 -3.12 -0.24 -6.16
CA ILE A 127 -4.29 0.22 -5.40
C ILE A 127 -4.77 1.55 -5.98
N LEU A 128 -6.09 1.67 -6.15
CA LEU A 128 -6.76 2.92 -6.47
C LEU A 128 -7.82 3.19 -5.38
N VAL A 129 -7.63 4.26 -4.62
CA VAL A 129 -8.49 4.65 -3.49
C VAL A 129 -8.46 6.17 -3.33
N ASN A 130 -9.43 6.75 -2.63
CA ASN A 130 -9.39 8.19 -2.36
C ASN A 130 -8.16 8.58 -1.51
N ILE A 131 -7.72 9.82 -1.69
CA ILE A 131 -6.51 10.34 -1.03
C ILE A 131 -6.68 10.33 0.50
N GLY A 132 -7.90 10.51 1.00
CA GLY A 132 -8.21 10.45 2.43
C GLY A 132 -7.81 9.11 3.03
N ALA A 133 -8.26 8.00 2.46
CA ALA A 133 -7.89 6.64 2.88
C ALA A 133 -6.39 6.37 2.68
N TRP A 134 -5.81 6.81 1.53
CA TRP A 134 -4.37 6.66 1.29
C TRP A 134 -3.52 7.30 2.39
N ARG A 135 -3.90 8.46 2.93
CA ARG A 135 -3.16 9.13 4.01
C ARG A 135 -3.01 8.28 5.25
N ASP A 136 -4.01 7.45 5.57
CA ASP A 136 -3.94 6.51 6.68
C ASP A 136 -3.08 5.28 6.35
N ILE A 137 -3.14 4.78 5.13
CA ILE A 137 -2.30 3.69 4.64
C ILE A 137 -0.84 4.12 4.50
N HIS A 138 -0.58 5.35 4.09
CA HIS A 138 0.77 5.90 3.96
C HIS A 138 1.55 6.01 5.28
N ARG A 139 0.88 5.93 6.42
CA ARG A 139 1.54 5.92 7.74
C ARG A 139 2.29 4.61 8.05
N HIS A 140 2.03 3.54 7.30
CA HIS A 140 2.78 2.30 7.41
C HIS A 140 4.14 2.48 6.71
N ARG A 141 5.24 2.29 7.47
CA ARG A 141 6.60 2.65 7.02
C ARG A 141 7.49 1.44 6.71
N MET A 142 7.08 0.22 7.12
CA MET A 142 7.84 -1.01 6.90
C MET A 142 7.49 -1.68 5.55
N LEU A 143 7.24 -0.85 4.55
CA LEU A 143 6.88 -1.23 3.19
C LEU A 143 7.38 -0.16 2.21
N SER A 144 7.39 -0.48 0.91
CA SER A 144 7.67 0.48 -0.15
C SER A 144 6.36 0.92 -0.80
N GLN A 145 6.18 2.24 -0.93
CA GLN A 145 5.07 2.81 -1.67
C GLN A 145 5.58 3.73 -2.77
N GLN A 146 5.01 3.59 -3.95
CA GLN A 146 5.25 4.46 -5.09
C GLN A 146 3.91 4.94 -5.63
N ARG A 147 3.59 6.20 -5.39
CA ARG A 147 2.37 6.82 -5.86
C ARG A 147 2.55 7.58 -7.15
N GLN A 148 1.49 7.71 -7.93
CA GLN A 148 1.37 8.71 -8.98
C GLN A 148 1.19 10.12 -8.38
N ASN A 149 1.32 11.15 -9.21
CA ASN A 149 0.96 12.50 -8.79
C ASN A 149 -0.52 12.59 -8.44
N PHE A 150 -0.87 13.44 -7.48
CA PHE A 150 -2.27 13.75 -7.22
C PHE A 150 -2.90 14.38 -8.45
N SER A 151 -4.07 13.87 -8.85
CA SER A 151 -4.76 14.32 -10.04
C SER A 151 -6.27 14.12 -9.92
N CYS A 152 -7.00 14.80 -10.79
CA CYS A 152 -8.44 14.57 -10.95
C CYS A 152 -8.76 13.46 -11.97
N PHE A 153 -7.75 12.85 -12.61
CA PHE A 153 -7.94 11.89 -13.71
C PHE A 153 -8.49 10.52 -13.31
N HIS A 154 -8.48 10.20 -12.02
CA HIS A 154 -8.99 8.92 -11.50
C HIS A 154 -10.40 9.02 -10.91
N GLY A 155 -11.06 10.17 -11.08
CA GLY A 155 -12.36 10.43 -10.47
C GLY A 155 -12.26 10.69 -8.95
N TYR A 156 -13.40 10.63 -8.28
CA TYR A 156 -13.52 10.89 -6.85
C TYR A 156 -14.61 10.02 -6.22
N ASP A 157 -14.56 9.89 -4.91
CA ASP A 157 -15.59 9.21 -4.14
C ASP A 157 -16.56 10.23 -3.55
N VAL A 158 -17.84 9.85 -3.47
CA VAL A 158 -18.86 10.60 -2.72
C VAL A 158 -19.13 9.83 -1.43
N PRO A 159 -18.80 10.39 -0.25
CA PRO A 159 -19.11 9.71 1.01
C PRO A 159 -20.62 9.49 1.16
N PRO A 160 -21.07 8.34 1.69
CA PRO A 160 -22.50 8.06 1.90
C PRO A 160 -23.21 9.16 2.71
N GLU A 161 -22.54 9.74 3.70
CA GLU A 161 -23.06 10.79 4.56
C GLU A 161 -23.41 12.09 3.78
N ILE A 162 -22.70 12.35 2.68
CA ILE A 162 -23.00 13.47 1.77
C ILE A 162 -24.32 13.23 1.03
N THR A 163 -24.56 12.02 0.58
CA THR A 163 -25.81 11.62 -0.08
C THR A 163 -26.97 11.62 0.92
N GLU A 164 -26.77 11.03 2.09
CA GLU A 164 -27.76 10.95 3.17
C GLU A 164 -28.19 12.33 3.70
N SER A 165 -27.26 13.29 3.73
CA SER A 165 -27.56 14.68 4.15
C SER A 165 -28.22 15.54 3.06
N GLY A 166 -28.41 15.00 1.84
CA GLY A 166 -29.09 15.69 0.75
C GLY A 166 -28.26 16.80 0.08
N ILE A 167 -26.95 16.90 0.36
CA ILE A 167 -26.07 17.94 -0.20
C ILE A 167 -25.19 17.44 -1.35
N GLU A 168 -25.47 16.27 -1.89
CA GLU A 168 -24.66 15.65 -2.96
C GLU A 168 -24.50 16.54 -4.18
N GLY A 169 -25.58 17.25 -4.59
CA GLY A 169 -25.51 18.17 -5.72
C GLY A 169 -24.54 19.33 -5.49
N GLN A 170 -24.49 19.88 -4.27
CA GLN A 170 -23.54 20.93 -3.89
C GLN A 170 -22.10 20.39 -3.85
N PHE A 171 -21.91 19.18 -3.31
CA PHE A 171 -20.62 18.52 -3.27
C PHE A 171 -20.07 18.29 -4.68
N ARG A 172 -20.86 17.69 -5.58
CA ARG A 172 -20.46 17.44 -6.97
C ARG A 172 -20.16 18.74 -7.72
N SER A 173 -20.96 19.80 -7.50
CA SER A 173 -20.68 21.11 -8.08
C SER A 173 -19.35 21.70 -7.56
N ALA A 174 -19.03 21.52 -6.29
CA ALA A 174 -17.75 21.96 -5.73
C ALA A 174 -16.57 21.18 -6.32
N ILE A 175 -16.69 19.84 -6.45
CA ILE A 175 -15.67 19.01 -7.11
C ILE A 175 -15.48 19.43 -8.57
N GLY A 176 -16.56 19.65 -9.32
CA GLY A 176 -16.46 20.09 -10.72
C GLY A 176 -15.67 21.40 -10.88
N ARG A 177 -15.88 22.38 -9.98
CA ARG A 177 -15.06 23.61 -9.98
C ARG A 177 -13.57 23.34 -9.71
N VAL A 178 -13.27 22.36 -8.85
CA VAL A 178 -11.87 21.93 -8.58
C VAL A 178 -11.25 21.29 -9.83
N GLU A 179 -12.00 20.43 -10.50
CA GLU A 179 -11.55 19.76 -11.75
C GLU A 179 -11.30 20.77 -12.86
N ASP A 180 -12.14 21.81 -12.98
CA ASP A 180 -11.94 22.92 -13.93
C ASP A 180 -10.66 23.71 -13.63
N ILE A 181 -10.38 23.99 -12.35
CA ILE A 181 -9.16 24.67 -11.93
C ILE A 181 -7.95 23.78 -12.19
N PHE A 182 -8.00 22.52 -11.79
CA PHE A 182 -6.95 21.55 -12.03
C PHE A 182 -6.62 21.45 -13.53
N SER A 183 -7.64 21.34 -14.39
CA SER A 183 -7.48 21.20 -15.84
C SER A 183 -6.78 22.39 -16.50
N LYS A 184 -6.91 23.59 -15.92
CA LYS A 184 -6.22 24.79 -16.37
C LYS A 184 -4.76 24.79 -15.91
N ILE A 185 -4.51 24.47 -14.63
CA ILE A 185 -3.16 24.53 -14.05
C ILE A 185 -2.27 23.43 -14.62
N VAL A 186 -2.78 22.20 -14.76
CA VAL A 186 -2.00 21.03 -15.19
C VAL A 186 -1.35 21.18 -16.57
N LYS A 187 -1.93 22.01 -17.44
CA LYS A 187 -1.38 22.32 -18.76
C LYS A 187 -0.07 23.14 -18.71
N HIS A 188 0.11 23.89 -17.64
CA HIS A 188 1.26 24.79 -17.45
C HIS A 188 2.24 24.23 -16.41
N ASP A 189 1.73 23.70 -15.32
CA ASP A 189 2.53 23.17 -14.21
C ASP A 189 1.81 21.98 -13.54
N PRO A 190 2.19 20.75 -13.93
CA PRO A 190 1.62 19.52 -13.33
C PRO A 190 1.92 19.37 -11.83
N ASP A 191 3.04 19.93 -11.36
CA ASP A 191 3.40 19.85 -9.93
C ASP A 191 2.54 20.80 -9.10
N LEU A 192 2.30 21.99 -9.60
CA LEU A 192 1.42 22.98 -8.97
C LEU A 192 -0.05 22.51 -8.98
N ALA A 193 -0.49 21.84 -10.03
CA ALA A 193 -1.86 21.33 -10.16
C ALA A 193 -2.26 20.39 -9.02
N GLN A 194 -1.32 19.66 -8.43
CA GLN A 194 -1.57 18.76 -7.31
C GLN A 194 -2.20 19.47 -6.08
N TYR A 195 -1.96 20.77 -5.90
CA TYR A 195 -2.54 21.55 -4.80
C TYR A 195 -4.04 21.82 -4.94
N ALA A 196 -4.60 21.69 -6.14
CA ALA A 196 -6.03 21.80 -6.36
C ALA A 196 -6.81 20.53 -6.02
N VAL A 197 -6.12 19.37 -5.91
CA VAL A 197 -6.76 18.06 -5.73
C VAL A 197 -7.29 17.88 -4.31
N THR A 198 -8.55 17.43 -4.17
CA THR A 198 -9.19 17.20 -2.86
C THR A 198 -8.94 15.79 -2.33
N LEU A 199 -9.22 15.57 -1.03
CA LEU A 199 -9.11 14.24 -0.41
C LEU A 199 -10.10 13.21 -0.97
N ALA A 200 -11.20 13.67 -1.59
CA ALA A 200 -12.17 12.80 -2.24
C ALA A 200 -11.65 12.21 -3.56
N HIS A 201 -10.72 12.88 -4.24
CA HIS A 201 -10.14 12.36 -5.47
C HIS A 201 -9.35 11.07 -5.23
N ARG A 202 -9.37 10.20 -6.24
CA ARG A 202 -8.68 8.92 -6.19
C ARG A 202 -7.23 9.03 -6.58
N LEU A 203 -6.40 8.22 -5.93
CA LEU A 203 -4.97 8.11 -6.15
C LEU A 203 -4.60 6.68 -6.49
N ARG A 204 -3.81 6.49 -7.54
CA ARG A 204 -3.21 5.20 -7.89
C ARG A 204 -1.80 5.11 -7.32
N PHE A 205 -1.51 3.99 -6.65
CA PHE A 205 -0.18 3.73 -6.10
C PHE A 205 0.14 2.24 -6.04
N MET A 206 1.43 1.95 -6.09
CA MET A 206 1.97 0.61 -5.84
C MET A 206 2.38 0.50 -4.38
N GLN A 207 2.11 -0.66 -3.78
CA GLN A 207 2.56 -1.01 -2.45
C GLN A 207 3.25 -2.37 -2.49
N TRP A 208 4.51 -2.43 -2.09
CA TRP A 208 5.28 -3.65 -1.91
C TRP A 208 5.55 -3.86 -0.43
N GLU A 209 5.23 -5.04 0.09
CA GLU A 209 5.35 -5.34 1.51
C GLU A 209 5.69 -6.80 1.76
N ASN A 210 6.42 -7.07 2.85
CA ASN A 210 6.56 -8.43 3.35
C ASN A 210 5.32 -8.87 4.14
N LEU A 211 5.15 -10.19 4.35
CA LEU A 211 3.95 -10.72 5.01
C LEU A 211 3.82 -10.29 6.49
N ARG A 212 4.94 -10.01 7.18
CA ARG A 212 4.88 -9.44 8.53
C ARG A 212 4.20 -8.06 8.54
N GLN A 213 4.50 -7.23 7.55
CA GLN A 213 3.86 -5.94 7.37
C GLN A 213 2.39 -6.09 6.93
N SER A 214 2.08 -7.06 6.06
CA SER A 214 0.69 -7.36 5.68
C SER A 214 -0.16 -7.71 6.90
N PHE A 215 0.31 -8.61 7.76
CA PHE A 215 -0.36 -8.93 9.03
C PHE A 215 -0.61 -7.69 9.87
N TRP A 216 0.43 -6.87 10.07
CA TRP A 216 0.32 -5.65 10.86
C TRP A 216 -0.70 -4.65 10.29
N GLN A 217 -0.63 -4.39 8.99
CA GLN A 217 -1.50 -3.43 8.33
C GLN A 217 -2.96 -3.92 8.32
N ILE A 218 -3.19 -5.14 7.89
CA ILE A 218 -4.54 -5.70 7.75
C ILE A 218 -5.22 -5.76 9.13
N GLU A 219 -4.57 -6.35 10.12
CA GLU A 219 -5.13 -6.46 11.48
C GLU A 219 -5.37 -5.10 12.16
N LEU A 220 -4.55 -4.09 11.85
CA LEU A 220 -4.74 -2.74 12.41
C LEU A 220 -5.84 -1.98 11.69
N ARG A 221 -5.98 -2.17 10.38
CA ARG A 221 -6.84 -1.34 9.54
C ARG A 221 -8.22 -1.93 9.28
N THR A 222 -8.48 -3.18 9.71
CA THR A 222 -9.81 -3.79 9.61
C THR A 222 -10.63 -3.67 10.90
N ILE A 223 -10.11 -3.04 11.96
CA ILE A 223 -10.87 -2.85 13.21
C ILE A 223 -12.14 -2.02 12.99
N PRO A 224 -13.21 -2.26 13.75
CA PRO A 224 -14.51 -1.60 13.58
C PRO A 224 -14.45 -0.06 13.66
N GLU A 225 -13.55 0.48 14.50
CA GLU A 225 -13.35 1.92 14.69
C GLU A 225 -12.65 2.61 13.51
N GLY A 226 -12.18 1.81 12.53
CA GLY A 226 -11.50 2.32 11.36
C GLY A 226 -12.45 2.96 10.35
N HIS A 227 -11.95 3.96 9.60
CA HIS A 227 -12.72 4.54 8.50
C HIS A 227 -13.08 3.47 7.46
N PRO A 228 -14.32 3.41 6.95
CA PRO A 228 -14.79 2.37 6.04
C PRO A 228 -13.87 2.16 4.82
N ASP A 229 -13.40 3.22 4.17
CA ASP A 229 -12.62 3.14 2.93
C ASP A 229 -11.33 2.35 3.09
N TYR A 230 -10.51 2.65 4.10
CA TYR A 230 -9.29 1.88 4.31
C TYR A 230 -9.54 0.50 4.94
N ARG A 231 -10.67 0.31 5.63
CA ARG A 231 -11.09 -1.02 6.09
C ARG A 231 -11.40 -1.92 4.90
N HIS A 232 -12.23 -1.47 3.96
CA HIS A 232 -12.56 -2.20 2.74
C HIS A 232 -11.32 -2.50 1.90
N LEU A 233 -10.40 -1.53 1.75
CA LEU A 233 -9.11 -1.75 1.10
C LEU A 233 -8.35 -2.91 1.75
N CYS A 234 -8.21 -2.91 3.07
CA CYS A 234 -7.46 -3.95 3.78
C CYS A 234 -8.17 -5.30 3.79
N GLN A 235 -9.51 -5.33 3.82
CA GLN A 235 -10.30 -6.55 3.64
C GLN A 235 -10.09 -7.16 2.25
N LYS A 236 -10.09 -6.34 1.19
CA LYS A 236 -9.77 -6.81 -0.18
C LYS A 236 -8.35 -7.35 -0.29
N LYS A 237 -7.37 -6.68 0.32
CA LYS A 237 -5.99 -7.20 0.39
C LYS A 237 -5.94 -8.57 1.07
N PHE A 238 -6.65 -8.75 2.18
CA PHE A 238 -6.73 -10.03 2.88
C PHE A 238 -7.26 -11.14 1.97
N LEU A 239 -8.39 -10.92 1.29
CA LEU A 239 -8.98 -11.90 0.38
C LEU A 239 -8.05 -12.28 -0.79
N LEU A 240 -7.23 -11.36 -1.26
CA LEU A 240 -6.22 -11.64 -2.29
C LEU A 240 -5.05 -12.45 -1.73
N LEU A 241 -4.60 -12.14 -0.52
CA LEU A 241 -3.53 -12.90 0.15
C LEU A 241 -3.99 -14.32 0.51
N GLU A 242 -5.23 -14.49 0.93
CA GLU A 242 -5.80 -15.81 1.25
C GLU A 242 -5.78 -16.77 0.04
N LYS A 243 -5.98 -16.23 -1.18
CA LYS A 243 -5.91 -17.03 -2.42
C LYS A 243 -4.50 -17.52 -2.74
N VAL A 244 -3.46 -16.76 -2.38
CA VAL A 244 -2.07 -17.06 -2.77
C VAL A 244 -1.22 -17.57 -1.59
N TYR A 245 -1.67 -17.34 -0.36
CA TYR A 245 -1.04 -17.81 0.88
C TYR A 245 -2.07 -18.50 1.80
N PRO A 246 -2.73 -19.58 1.31
CA PRO A 246 -3.82 -20.24 2.03
C PRO A 246 -3.40 -20.89 3.35
N LEU A 247 -2.12 -21.22 3.50
CA LEU A 247 -1.56 -21.79 4.72
C LEU A 247 -1.30 -20.72 5.80
N ILE A 248 -1.04 -19.47 5.40
CA ILE A 248 -0.57 -18.40 6.29
C ILE A 248 -1.66 -17.34 6.55
N ALA A 249 -2.39 -16.93 5.52
CA ALA A 249 -3.35 -15.84 5.62
C ALA A 249 -4.50 -16.09 6.63
N PRO A 250 -5.01 -17.33 6.83
CA PRO A 250 -6.05 -17.60 7.82
C PRO A 250 -5.71 -17.24 9.28
N TYR A 251 -4.41 -17.03 9.58
CA TYR A 251 -3.99 -16.57 10.91
C TYR A 251 -4.04 -15.05 11.08
N MET A 252 -4.37 -14.29 10.03
CA MET A 252 -4.63 -12.85 10.14
C MET A 252 -5.96 -12.62 10.86
N ARG A 253 -5.94 -11.72 11.85
CA ARG A 253 -7.11 -11.35 12.64
C ARG A 253 -7.81 -10.17 11.95
N THR A 254 -8.72 -10.48 11.04
CA THR A 254 -9.55 -9.51 10.33
C THR A 254 -10.93 -9.39 10.97
N ASN A 255 -11.55 -8.20 10.83
CA ASN A 255 -12.95 -7.95 11.18
C ASN A 255 -13.72 -7.52 9.94
#